data_9359b6e9f02e8fed6efd82ad98c38946
#
_entry.id   9359b6e9f02e8fed6efd82ad98c38946
#
_cell.length_a   1.000
_cell.length_b   1.000
_cell.length_c   1.000
_cell.angle_alpha   90.00
_cell.angle_beta   90.00
_cell.angle_gamma   90.00
#
_symmetry.space_group_name_H-M   'P 1'
#
loop_
_entity.id
_entity.type
_entity.pdbx_description
1 polymer ?
#
loop_
_entity_poly.entity_id
_entity_poly.type
_entity_poly.pdbx_seq_one_letter_code
_entity_poly.pdbx_strand_id
1 'polypeptide(L)'
;MSYPIVEIFHSVQGEGYHSGVSSIFVRFGRCNLKCEWCDTDFEEYEYKELIEITEIIEQFNCKNIIFTGGEPALQDLEPIINELRPKGYKFSIETNGTIELPKGLLDWVCVSPKDQIYPGVSIKQRIGDELKCVYVGQDLSIYDELKDGFDYLYLQPCYDELKDVALNGTLFRQTVEVIKENPGWMLSLQTHKWMGID
;
A
#
# COMPACT_ATOMS: atom_id res chain seq x y z
N MET A 1 7.97 -1.49 -23.52
CA MET A 1 6.77 -1.26 -22.69
C MET A 1 7.13 -0.23 -21.66
N SER A 2 6.34 0.84 -21.55
CA SER A 2 6.63 1.97 -20.67
C SER A 2 5.59 2.06 -19.56
N TYR A 3 6.01 2.54 -18.40
CA TYR A 3 5.23 2.66 -17.18
C TYR A 3 5.24 4.10 -16.68
N PRO A 4 4.12 4.64 -16.17
CA PRO A 4 4.08 5.93 -15.52
C PRO A 4 4.75 5.81 -14.13
N ILE A 5 5.94 6.34 -13.97
CA ILE A 5 6.73 6.26 -12.75
C ILE A 5 6.82 7.65 -12.12
N VAL A 6 6.39 7.77 -10.87
CA VAL A 6 6.62 8.96 -10.04
C VAL A 6 8.06 8.93 -9.55
N GLU A 7 8.44 7.83 -8.89
CA GLU A 7 9.78 7.66 -8.31
C GLU A 7 10.12 6.18 -8.10
N ILE A 8 11.42 5.89 -8.00
CA ILE A 8 11.95 4.59 -7.57
C ILE A 8 13.03 4.89 -6.53
N PHE A 9 12.83 4.44 -5.30
CA PHE A 9 13.73 4.75 -4.20
C PHE A 9 13.91 3.56 -3.25
N HIS A 10 14.97 3.60 -2.46
CA HIS A 10 15.28 2.58 -1.47
C HIS A 10 15.13 3.17 -0.07
N SER A 11 14.24 2.59 0.70
CA SER A 11 13.95 3.02 2.06
C SER A 11 13.55 1.83 2.95
N VAL A 12 12.84 2.11 4.03
CA VAL A 12 12.31 1.12 4.97
C VAL A 12 10.79 1.17 4.91
N GLN A 13 10.13 0.00 4.75
CA GLN A 13 8.68 -0.05 4.85
C GLN A 13 8.22 0.48 6.21
N GLY A 14 7.39 1.51 6.19
CA GLY A 14 6.91 2.20 7.40
C GLY A 14 5.59 1.68 7.94
N GLU A 15 4.91 0.74 7.24
CA GLU A 15 3.53 0.35 7.49
C GLU A 15 3.35 -1.17 7.52
N GLY A 16 2.28 -1.62 8.21
CA GLY A 16 1.78 -2.98 8.16
C GLY A 16 2.76 -4.05 8.65
N TYR A 17 2.59 -5.25 8.12
CA TYR A 17 3.35 -6.43 8.53
C TYR A 17 4.86 -6.29 8.30
N HIS A 18 5.26 -5.70 7.19
CA HIS A 18 6.66 -5.53 6.83
C HIS A 18 7.30 -4.25 7.37
N SER A 19 6.67 -3.56 8.34
CA SER A 19 7.25 -2.38 8.96
C SER A 19 8.65 -2.67 9.49
N GLY A 20 9.63 -1.81 9.15
CA GLY A 20 11.04 -1.97 9.47
C GLY A 20 11.88 -2.74 8.43
N VAL A 21 11.26 -3.29 7.39
CA VAL A 21 11.96 -4.05 6.35
C VAL A 21 12.51 -3.12 5.27
N SER A 22 13.80 -3.24 4.98
CA SER A 22 14.46 -2.55 3.87
C SER A 22 13.84 -2.97 2.53
N SER A 23 13.36 -2.01 1.75
CA SER A 23 12.60 -2.25 0.52
C SER A 23 12.88 -1.20 -0.54
N ILE A 24 12.79 -1.61 -1.81
CA ILE A 24 12.79 -0.71 -2.96
C ILE A 24 11.34 -0.42 -3.31
N PHE A 25 10.97 0.84 -3.29
CA PHE A 25 9.64 1.29 -3.66
C PHE A 25 9.63 1.68 -5.13
N VAL A 26 8.68 1.13 -5.87
CA VAL A 26 8.35 1.54 -7.24
C VAL A 26 6.99 2.22 -7.18
N ARG A 27 7.00 3.55 -7.19
CA ARG A 27 5.79 4.37 -7.10
C ARG A 27 5.29 4.70 -8.49
N PHE A 28 4.15 4.11 -8.83
CA PHE A 28 3.47 4.38 -10.10
C PHE A 28 2.62 5.64 -10.04
N GLY A 29 2.57 6.35 -11.15
CA GLY A 29 1.58 7.40 -11.40
C GLY A 29 0.21 6.82 -11.73
N ARG A 30 -0.81 7.67 -11.69
CA ARG A 30 -2.21 7.40 -11.93
C ARG A 30 -2.87 6.56 -10.84
N CYS A 31 -4.10 6.95 -10.53
CA CYS A 31 -5.01 6.20 -9.68
C CYS A 31 -6.41 6.24 -10.27
N ASN A 32 -7.19 5.20 -10.05
CA ASN A 32 -8.60 5.16 -10.41
C ASN A 32 -9.52 5.72 -9.32
N LEU A 33 -8.95 6.16 -8.18
CA LEU A 33 -9.63 6.83 -7.08
C LEU A 33 -8.98 8.19 -6.78
N LYS A 34 -9.71 9.08 -6.10
CA LYS A 34 -9.25 10.41 -5.66
C LYS A 34 -9.59 10.59 -4.18
N CYS A 35 -8.82 9.97 -3.30
CA CYS A 35 -9.03 10.04 -1.85
C CYS A 35 -8.70 11.44 -1.33
N GLU A 36 -9.61 12.07 -0.57
CA GLU A 36 -9.41 13.42 -0.01
C GLU A 36 -8.21 13.51 0.94
N TRP A 37 -7.84 12.40 1.57
CA TRP A 37 -6.70 12.28 2.49
C TRP A 37 -5.50 11.54 1.86
N CYS A 38 -5.44 11.46 0.53
CA CYS A 38 -4.30 10.86 -0.15
C CYS A 38 -3.04 11.71 0.11
N ASP A 39 -2.01 11.07 0.61
CA ASP A 39 -0.71 11.68 0.90
C ASP A 39 0.32 11.45 -0.21
N THR A 40 -0.12 10.89 -1.32
CA THR A 40 0.75 10.60 -2.47
C THR A 40 0.35 11.50 -3.64
N ASP A 41 1.31 12.26 -4.15
CA ASP A 41 1.18 12.89 -5.46
C ASP A 41 1.50 11.85 -6.54
N PHE A 42 0.45 11.43 -7.26
CA PHE A 42 0.56 10.46 -8.35
C PHE A 42 0.20 11.08 -9.72
N GLU A 43 -0.01 12.39 -9.76
CA GLU A 43 -0.35 13.11 -11.00
C GLU A 43 0.91 13.54 -11.76
N GLU A 44 2.02 13.82 -11.04
CA GLU A 44 3.32 14.14 -11.63
C GLU A 44 4.16 12.86 -11.78
N TYR A 45 4.30 12.38 -13.01
CA TYR A 45 5.06 11.17 -13.33
C TYR A 45 5.74 11.27 -14.70
N GLU A 46 6.78 10.47 -14.90
CA GLU A 46 7.44 10.28 -16.18
C GLU A 46 7.23 8.85 -16.70
N TYR A 47 7.18 8.69 -18.01
CA TYR A 47 7.20 7.36 -18.60
C TYR A 47 8.62 6.80 -18.64
N LYS A 48 8.82 5.63 -18.01
CA LYS A 48 10.09 4.88 -18.06
C LYS A 48 9.89 3.53 -18.73
N GLU A 49 10.83 3.18 -19.59
CA GLU A 49 10.84 1.85 -20.20
C GLU A 49 11.25 0.78 -19.18
N LEU A 50 10.85 -0.47 -19.44
CA LEU A 50 11.17 -1.62 -18.57
C LEU A 50 12.65 -1.66 -18.20
N ILE A 51 13.54 -1.47 -19.19
CA ILE A 51 14.99 -1.52 -18.98
C ILE A 51 15.46 -0.42 -18.00
N GLU A 52 14.94 0.78 -18.11
CA GLU A 52 15.31 1.88 -17.22
C GLU A 52 14.89 1.59 -15.77
N ILE A 53 13.68 1.03 -15.58
CA ILE A 53 13.18 0.63 -14.27
C ILE A 53 14.08 -0.43 -13.63
N THR A 54 14.42 -1.47 -14.40
CA THR A 54 15.24 -2.57 -13.89
C THR A 54 16.67 -2.13 -13.60
N GLU A 55 17.26 -1.27 -14.44
CA GLU A 55 18.58 -0.68 -14.20
C GLU A 55 18.63 0.18 -12.94
N ILE A 56 17.56 0.95 -12.65
CA ILE A 56 17.47 1.73 -11.41
C ILE A 56 17.38 0.80 -10.19
N ILE A 57 16.51 -0.21 -10.25
CA ILE A 57 16.32 -1.17 -9.17
C ILE A 57 17.61 -1.91 -8.84
N GLU A 58 18.37 -2.33 -9.85
CA GLU A 58 19.60 -3.11 -9.69
C GLU A 58 20.76 -2.31 -9.06
N GLN A 59 20.67 -0.99 -9.00
CA GLN A 59 21.66 -0.16 -8.29
C GLN A 59 21.56 -0.28 -6.76
N PHE A 60 20.40 -0.72 -6.23
CA PHE A 60 20.20 -0.85 -4.80
C PHE A 60 20.62 -2.23 -4.28
N ASN A 61 21.27 -2.25 -3.11
CA ASN A 61 21.60 -3.50 -2.43
C ASN A 61 20.40 -3.99 -1.59
N CYS A 62 19.28 -4.25 -2.26
CA CYS A 62 18.05 -4.75 -1.67
C CYS A 62 17.35 -5.68 -2.66
N LYS A 63 16.59 -6.66 -2.16
CA LYS A 63 15.88 -7.63 -3.00
C LYS A 63 14.37 -7.61 -2.78
N ASN A 64 13.86 -6.78 -1.88
CA ASN A 64 12.43 -6.63 -1.65
C ASN A 64 11.93 -5.43 -2.46
N ILE A 65 10.97 -5.64 -3.33
CA ILE A 65 10.32 -4.60 -4.14
C ILE A 65 8.89 -4.45 -3.66
N ILE A 66 8.46 -3.21 -3.47
CA ILE A 66 7.08 -2.85 -3.15
C ILE A 66 6.54 -1.99 -4.29
N PHE A 67 5.56 -2.53 -5.00
CA PHE A 67 4.79 -1.77 -5.97
C PHE A 67 3.73 -0.95 -5.25
N THR A 68 3.75 0.35 -5.43
CA THR A 68 2.89 1.33 -4.75
C THR A 68 2.59 2.52 -5.67
N GLY A 69 2.10 3.61 -5.13
CA GLY A 69 1.89 4.88 -5.81
C GLY A 69 0.42 5.29 -5.85
N GLY A 70 -0.10 5.61 -7.02
CA GLY A 70 -1.53 5.78 -7.24
C GLY A 70 -2.24 4.43 -7.07
N GLU A 71 -2.47 3.71 -8.17
CA GLU A 71 -2.93 2.32 -8.11
C GLU A 71 -2.04 1.45 -9.01
N PRO A 72 -1.12 0.66 -8.42
CA PRO A 72 -0.18 -0.15 -9.20
C PRO A 72 -0.86 -1.26 -10.01
N ALA A 73 -2.02 -1.76 -9.59
CA ALA A 73 -2.77 -2.78 -10.33
C ALA A 73 -3.39 -2.27 -11.65
N LEU A 74 -3.28 -0.97 -11.95
CA LEU A 74 -3.57 -0.42 -13.28
C LEU A 74 -2.50 -0.78 -14.31
N GLN A 75 -1.33 -1.22 -13.86
CA GLN A 75 -0.19 -1.55 -14.69
C GLN A 75 -0.07 -3.06 -14.89
N ASP A 76 0.44 -3.48 -16.04
CA ASP A 76 0.89 -4.85 -16.22
C ASP A 76 2.27 -5.02 -15.55
N LEU A 77 2.27 -5.61 -14.36
CA LEU A 77 3.47 -5.81 -13.54
C LEU A 77 4.28 -7.04 -13.95
N GLU A 78 3.69 -7.95 -14.73
CA GLU A 78 4.30 -9.23 -15.08
C GLU A 78 5.66 -9.10 -15.77
N PRO A 79 5.87 -8.16 -16.73
CA PRO A 79 7.17 -8.00 -17.36
C PRO A 79 8.29 -7.57 -16.41
N ILE A 80 8.00 -6.69 -15.43
CA ILE A 80 8.99 -6.27 -14.41
C ILE A 80 9.34 -7.46 -13.52
N ILE A 81 8.33 -8.21 -13.09
CA ILE A 81 8.49 -9.38 -12.23
C ILE A 81 9.28 -10.47 -12.94
N ASN A 82 8.96 -10.77 -14.19
CA ASN A 82 9.64 -11.82 -14.96
C ASN A 82 11.12 -11.49 -15.22
N GLU A 83 11.48 -10.22 -15.37
CA GLU A 83 12.86 -9.79 -15.54
C GLU A 83 13.68 -9.90 -14.25
N LEU A 84 13.08 -9.58 -13.10
CA LEU A 84 13.80 -9.45 -11.83
C LEU A 84 13.69 -10.70 -10.94
N ARG A 85 12.64 -11.50 -11.03
CA ARG A 85 12.46 -12.72 -10.21
C ARG A 85 13.60 -13.74 -10.34
N PRO A 86 14.14 -14.01 -11.54
CA PRO A 86 15.31 -14.89 -11.68
C PRO A 86 16.57 -14.36 -10.99
N LYS A 87 16.63 -13.05 -10.72
CA LYS A 87 17.74 -12.37 -10.02
C LYS A 87 17.53 -12.36 -8.49
N GLY A 88 16.50 -13.05 -7.98
CA GLY A 88 16.22 -13.26 -6.56
C GLY A 88 15.41 -12.15 -5.89
N TYR A 89 14.76 -11.28 -6.65
CA TYR A 89 13.86 -10.27 -6.09
C TYR A 89 12.53 -10.88 -5.65
N LYS A 90 11.96 -10.30 -4.59
CA LYS A 90 10.61 -10.56 -4.08
C LYS A 90 9.72 -9.35 -4.29
N PHE A 91 8.44 -9.60 -4.50
CA PHE A 91 7.50 -8.58 -4.95
C PHE A 91 6.29 -8.49 -4.03
N SER A 92 6.08 -7.33 -3.47
CA SER A 92 4.90 -6.95 -2.70
C SER A 92 4.12 -5.88 -3.45
N ILE A 93 2.83 -5.78 -3.17
CA ILE A 93 1.97 -4.72 -3.71
C ILE A 93 1.15 -4.07 -2.60
N GLU A 94 1.01 -2.74 -2.69
CA GLU A 94 0.06 -1.93 -1.94
C GLU A 94 -1.05 -1.49 -2.91
N THR A 95 -2.24 -2.08 -2.82
CA THR A 95 -3.35 -1.82 -3.76
C THR A 95 -4.61 -1.39 -3.04
N ASN A 96 -5.45 -0.59 -3.69
CA ASN A 96 -6.79 -0.25 -3.19
C ASN A 96 -7.81 -1.39 -3.37
N GLY A 97 -7.42 -2.49 -4.03
CA GLY A 97 -8.22 -3.69 -4.19
C GLY A 97 -9.33 -3.62 -5.23
N THR A 98 -9.45 -2.54 -6.00
CA THR A 98 -10.51 -2.40 -7.02
C THR A 98 -10.26 -3.24 -8.28
N ILE A 99 -9.06 -3.78 -8.42
CA ILE A 99 -8.65 -4.62 -9.55
C ILE A 99 -8.16 -5.95 -9.00
N GLU A 100 -8.64 -7.04 -9.57
CA GLU A 100 -8.19 -8.39 -9.21
C GLU A 100 -6.81 -8.65 -9.82
N LEU A 101 -5.91 -9.19 -9.00
CA LEU A 101 -4.52 -9.50 -9.36
C LEU A 101 -4.40 -10.94 -9.85
N PRO A 102 -3.50 -11.23 -10.81
CA PRO A 102 -3.19 -12.60 -11.20
C PRO A 102 -2.67 -13.42 -10.01
N LYS A 103 -3.24 -14.61 -9.82
CA LYS A 103 -2.85 -15.51 -8.71
C LYS A 103 -1.38 -15.93 -8.82
N GLY A 104 -0.66 -15.83 -7.71
CA GLY A 104 0.73 -16.29 -7.62
C GLY A 104 1.75 -15.40 -8.33
N LEU A 105 1.34 -14.24 -8.83
CA LEU A 105 2.24 -13.29 -9.46
C LEU A 105 3.13 -12.60 -8.42
N LEU A 106 2.58 -12.28 -7.26
CA LEU A 106 3.23 -11.53 -6.19
C LEU A 106 3.51 -12.43 -4.98
N ASP A 107 4.55 -12.08 -4.22
CA ASP A 107 4.95 -12.79 -3.00
C ASP A 107 4.22 -12.27 -1.76
N TRP A 108 3.64 -11.06 -1.83
CA TRP A 108 2.83 -10.44 -0.78
C TRP A 108 1.81 -9.47 -1.38
N VAL A 109 0.56 -9.58 -0.96
CA VAL A 109 -0.53 -8.71 -1.39
C VAL A 109 -1.14 -8.02 -0.18
N CYS A 110 -0.92 -6.70 -0.08
CA CYS A 110 -1.59 -5.83 0.87
C CYS A 110 -2.73 -5.09 0.16
N VAL A 111 -3.95 -5.27 0.67
CA VAL A 111 -5.14 -4.58 0.19
C VAL A 111 -5.55 -3.50 1.18
N SER A 112 -5.65 -2.26 0.70
CA SER A 112 -6.10 -1.11 1.47
C SER A 112 -7.40 -0.56 0.87
N PRO A 113 -8.58 -1.11 1.24
CA PRO A 113 -9.86 -0.73 0.64
C PRO A 113 -10.22 0.72 0.95
N LYS A 114 -10.96 1.36 0.03
CA LYS A 114 -11.40 2.75 0.12
C LYS A 114 -12.92 2.89 0.01
N ASP A 115 -13.64 1.78 0.14
CA ASP A 115 -15.10 1.68 0.02
C ASP A 115 -15.85 2.48 1.09
N GLN A 116 -15.26 2.67 2.27
CA GLN A 116 -15.82 3.52 3.33
C GLN A 116 -15.93 5.00 2.92
N ILE A 117 -15.12 5.44 1.92
CA ILE A 117 -15.12 6.84 1.46
C ILE A 117 -15.82 6.99 0.12
N TYR A 118 -15.77 5.94 -0.69
CA TYR A 118 -16.38 5.89 -2.01
C TYR A 118 -17.54 4.86 -2.03
N PRO A 119 -18.75 5.24 -1.59
CA PRO A 119 -19.91 4.35 -1.68
C PRO A 119 -20.09 3.87 -3.11
N GLY A 120 -20.12 2.56 -3.31
CA GLY A 120 -20.25 1.93 -4.63
C GLY A 120 -18.94 1.52 -5.29
N VAL A 121 -17.79 1.80 -4.69
CA VAL A 121 -16.52 1.17 -5.11
C VAL A 121 -16.56 -0.30 -4.72
N SER A 122 -16.38 -1.18 -5.70
CA SER A 122 -16.34 -2.62 -5.47
C SER A 122 -14.90 -3.08 -5.25
N ILE A 123 -14.64 -3.71 -4.10
CA ILE A 123 -13.37 -4.40 -3.84
C ILE A 123 -13.40 -5.76 -4.54
N LYS A 124 -12.55 -5.92 -5.57
CA LYS A 124 -12.43 -7.14 -6.38
C LYS A 124 -11.35 -8.08 -5.85
N GLN A 125 -10.24 -7.51 -5.34
CA GLN A 125 -9.18 -8.27 -4.68
C GLN A 125 -9.61 -8.58 -3.26
N ARG A 126 -10.24 -9.75 -3.06
CA ARG A 126 -10.87 -10.17 -1.80
C ARG A 126 -10.01 -11.17 -1.01
N ILE A 127 -8.84 -11.48 -1.52
CA ILE A 127 -7.87 -12.40 -0.89
C ILE A 127 -6.48 -11.79 -0.98
N GLY A 128 -5.67 -12.03 0.02
CA GLY A 128 -4.30 -11.53 0.08
C GLY A 128 -3.65 -11.89 1.40
N ASP A 129 -2.49 -11.35 1.65
CA ASP A 129 -1.76 -11.59 2.90
C ASP A 129 -2.19 -10.58 3.97
N GLU A 130 -2.41 -9.33 3.58
CA GLU A 130 -2.68 -8.22 4.49
C GLU A 130 -3.89 -7.39 4.05
N LEU A 131 -4.83 -7.17 4.96
CA LEU A 131 -5.88 -6.18 4.85
C LEU A 131 -5.52 -4.99 5.74
N LYS A 132 -5.14 -3.86 5.14
CA LYS A 132 -4.73 -2.64 5.86
C LYS A 132 -5.73 -1.52 5.64
N CYS A 133 -6.61 -1.33 6.61
CA CYS A 133 -7.70 -0.37 6.53
C CYS A 133 -7.30 0.97 7.14
N VAL A 134 -7.40 2.04 6.36
CA VAL A 134 -7.27 3.40 6.91
C VAL A 134 -8.49 3.67 7.79
N TYR A 135 -8.22 4.00 9.06
CA TYR A 135 -9.26 4.27 10.04
C TYR A 135 -9.56 5.78 10.10
N VAL A 136 -10.81 6.10 9.85
CA VAL A 136 -11.36 7.46 9.89
C VAL A 136 -12.56 7.58 10.86
N GLY A 137 -12.79 6.52 11.69
CA GLY A 137 -13.91 6.45 12.62
C GLY A 137 -15.07 5.56 12.15
N GLN A 138 -14.90 4.79 11.09
CA GLN A 138 -15.91 3.88 10.57
C GLN A 138 -16.11 2.64 11.44
N ASP A 139 -17.28 2.00 11.33
CA ASP A 139 -17.57 0.71 11.93
C ASP A 139 -16.81 -0.39 11.17
N LEU A 140 -16.15 -1.29 11.89
CA LEU A 140 -15.37 -2.38 11.30
C LEU A 140 -16.23 -3.48 10.68
N SER A 141 -17.52 -3.55 10.99
CA SER A 141 -18.45 -4.52 10.40
C SER A 141 -18.53 -4.43 8.87
N ILE A 142 -18.17 -3.30 8.27
CA ILE A 142 -18.07 -3.15 6.81
C ILE A 142 -17.03 -4.09 6.18
N TYR A 143 -16.08 -4.58 6.98
CA TYR A 143 -15.02 -5.51 6.52
C TYR A 143 -15.33 -6.98 6.84
N ASP A 144 -16.48 -7.31 7.46
CA ASP A 144 -16.79 -8.67 7.89
C ASP A 144 -16.79 -9.69 6.75
N GLU A 145 -17.24 -9.28 5.56
CA GLU A 145 -17.21 -10.13 4.38
C GLU A 145 -15.85 -10.22 3.69
N LEU A 146 -14.92 -9.34 4.06
CA LEU A 146 -13.61 -9.21 3.39
C LEU A 146 -12.48 -9.82 4.22
N LYS A 147 -12.54 -9.65 5.55
CA LYS A 147 -11.45 -9.98 6.48
C LYS A 147 -10.98 -11.44 6.43
N ASP A 148 -11.89 -12.38 6.19
CA ASP A 148 -11.58 -13.81 6.16
C ASP A 148 -10.71 -14.23 4.95
N GLY A 149 -10.53 -13.33 3.99
CA GLY A 149 -9.65 -13.51 2.84
C GLY A 149 -8.18 -13.13 3.09
N PHE A 150 -7.83 -12.72 4.32
CA PHE A 150 -6.51 -12.18 4.64
C PHE A 150 -5.94 -12.80 5.92
N ASP A 151 -4.64 -13.05 5.94
CA ASP A 151 -3.95 -13.62 7.09
C ASP A 151 -3.72 -12.58 8.20
N TYR A 152 -3.54 -11.30 7.82
CA TYR A 152 -3.24 -10.19 8.73
C TYR A 152 -4.20 -9.04 8.51
N LEU A 153 -4.76 -8.52 9.63
CA LEU A 153 -5.70 -7.39 9.63
C LEU A 153 -5.09 -6.20 10.36
N TYR A 154 -4.97 -5.07 9.67
CA TYR A 154 -4.41 -3.85 10.21
C TYR A 154 -5.38 -2.68 10.14
N LEU A 155 -5.46 -1.92 11.24
CA LEU A 155 -6.04 -0.58 11.27
C LEU A 155 -4.93 0.45 11.32
N GLN A 156 -4.94 1.36 10.38
CA GLN A 156 -4.01 2.46 10.27
C GLN A 156 -4.77 3.77 10.49
N PRO A 157 -4.55 4.49 11.61
CA PRO A 157 -5.19 5.78 11.81
C PRO A 157 -4.82 6.71 10.66
N CYS A 158 -5.83 7.35 10.06
CA CYS A 158 -5.60 8.34 9.01
C CYS A 158 -4.80 9.50 9.58
N TYR A 159 -3.59 9.69 9.08
CA TYR A 159 -2.76 10.84 9.40
C TYR A 159 -2.99 11.91 8.34
N ASP A 160 -3.42 13.08 8.77
CA ASP A 160 -3.66 14.23 7.91
C ASP A 160 -2.70 15.35 8.32
N GLU A 161 -1.77 15.68 7.46
CA GLU A 161 -0.75 16.71 7.73
C GLU A 161 -1.34 18.11 7.88
N LEU A 162 -2.53 18.34 7.31
CA LEU A 162 -3.25 19.61 7.43
C LEU A 162 -4.04 19.71 8.74
N LYS A 163 -4.21 18.59 9.46
CA LYS A 163 -4.89 18.58 10.75
C LYS A 163 -3.92 18.86 11.89
N ASP A 164 -4.43 19.57 12.88
CA ASP A 164 -3.75 19.78 14.15
C ASP A 164 -3.29 18.44 14.77
N VAL A 165 -2.11 18.43 15.36
CA VAL A 165 -1.52 17.31 16.09
C VAL A 165 -2.49 16.72 17.12
N ALA A 166 -3.32 17.57 17.76
CA ALA A 166 -4.32 17.11 18.72
C ALA A 166 -5.44 16.29 18.08
N LEU A 167 -5.89 16.64 16.88
CA LEU A 167 -6.91 15.88 16.13
C LEU A 167 -6.36 14.55 15.65
N ASN A 168 -5.15 14.53 15.09
CA ASN A 168 -4.46 13.30 14.76
C ASN A 168 -4.28 12.42 16.01
N GLY A 169 -3.82 12.97 17.11
CA GLY A 169 -3.67 12.25 18.40
C GLY A 169 -4.98 11.70 18.96
N THR A 170 -6.12 12.31 18.66
CA THR A 170 -7.44 11.78 19.04
C THR A 170 -7.77 10.54 18.22
N LEU A 171 -7.60 10.59 16.91
CA LEU A 171 -7.87 9.46 16.03
C LEU A 171 -6.94 8.26 16.35
N PHE A 172 -5.66 8.52 16.66
CA PHE A 172 -4.74 7.49 17.12
C PHE A 172 -5.26 6.77 18.38
N ARG A 173 -5.70 7.52 19.39
CA ARG A 173 -6.26 6.93 20.61
C ARG A 173 -7.53 6.13 20.33
N GLN A 174 -8.42 6.65 19.51
CA GLN A 174 -9.64 5.94 19.09
C GLN A 174 -9.30 4.62 18.38
N THR A 175 -8.33 4.64 17.45
CA THR A 175 -7.88 3.42 16.76
C THR A 175 -7.40 2.36 17.75
N VAL A 176 -6.62 2.77 18.76
CA VAL A 176 -6.15 1.84 19.82
C VAL A 176 -7.30 1.24 20.61
N GLU A 177 -8.29 2.04 21.01
CA GLU A 177 -9.46 1.52 21.75
C GLU A 177 -10.27 0.55 20.88
N VAL A 178 -10.49 0.87 19.60
CA VAL A 178 -11.18 -0.02 18.66
C VAL A 178 -10.44 -1.35 18.49
N ILE A 179 -9.11 -1.34 18.37
CA ILE A 179 -8.30 -2.57 18.30
C ILE A 179 -8.44 -3.40 19.57
N LYS A 180 -8.45 -2.79 20.75
CA LYS A 180 -8.64 -3.50 22.02
C LYS A 180 -10.00 -4.21 22.11
N GLU A 181 -11.02 -3.64 21.50
CA GLU A 181 -12.37 -4.23 21.41
C GLU A 181 -12.48 -5.28 20.29
N ASN A 182 -11.53 -5.29 19.33
CA ASN A 182 -11.51 -6.17 18.18
C ASN A 182 -10.16 -6.92 18.05
N PRO A 183 -9.90 -7.95 18.88
CA PRO A 183 -8.56 -8.54 19.06
C PRO A 183 -7.98 -9.24 17.82
N GLY A 184 -8.72 -9.36 16.73
CA GLY A 184 -8.19 -9.84 15.43
C GLY A 184 -7.45 -8.76 14.63
N TRP A 185 -7.61 -7.48 15.02
CA TRP A 185 -6.98 -6.36 14.36
C TRP A 185 -5.68 -5.92 15.03
N MET A 186 -4.72 -5.49 14.25
CA MET A 186 -3.43 -4.95 14.69
C MET A 186 -3.29 -3.49 14.31
N LEU A 187 -2.43 -2.76 15.02
CA LEU A 187 -2.14 -1.36 14.71
C LEU A 187 -1.07 -1.28 13.62
N SER A 188 -1.38 -0.58 12.54
CA SER A 188 -0.36 -0.08 11.59
C SER A 188 -0.13 1.41 11.85
N LEU A 189 1.13 1.83 11.80
CA LEU A 189 1.53 3.23 11.87
C LEU A 189 2.29 3.59 10.60
N GLN A 190 2.29 4.88 10.26
CA GLN A 190 3.15 5.42 9.21
C GLN A 190 4.47 5.88 9.83
N THR A 191 5.32 4.91 10.24
CA THR A 191 6.54 5.19 11.00
C THR A 191 7.55 6.02 10.21
N HIS A 192 7.56 5.89 8.87
CA HIS A 192 8.38 6.71 7.98
C HIS A 192 8.13 8.21 8.18
N LYS A 193 6.88 8.65 8.37
CA LYS A 193 6.53 10.07 8.63
C LYS A 193 7.13 10.57 9.93
N TRP A 194 7.20 9.72 10.96
CA TRP A 194 7.81 10.11 12.25
C TRP A 194 9.33 10.16 12.21
N MET A 195 9.93 9.33 11.35
CA MET A 195 11.37 9.30 11.16
C MET A 195 11.86 10.35 10.16
N GLY A 196 10.94 10.98 9.40
CA GLY A 196 11.28 11.93 8.35
C GLY A 196 12.06 11.30 7.20
N ILE A 197 11.69 10.06 6.84
CA ILE A 197 12.23 9.31 5.69
C ILE A 197 11.11 9.06 4.67
N ASP A 198 11.50 8.79 3.43
CA ASP A 198 10.59 8.47 2.34
C ASP A 198 9.98 7.07 2.48
#